data_a28860f7707fd7c5c4455b86936095c6
#
_entry.id   a28860f7707fd7c5c4455b86936095c6
#
_cell.length_a   1.000
_cell.length_b   1.000
_cell.length_c   1.000
_cell.angle_alpha   90.00
_cell.angle_beta   90.00
_cell.angle_gamma   90.00
#
_symmetry.space_group_name_H-M   'P 1'
#
loop_
_entity.id
_entity.type
_entity.pdbx_description
1 polymer ?
#
loop_
_entity_poly.entity_id
_entity_poly.type
_entity_poly.pdbx_seq_one_letter_code
_entity_poly.pdbx_strand_id
1 'polypeptide(L)'
;EGPTVHLSSAISSRLGRWIFKDQHRIQSALPVGMAAGIAAAFNAPLSAITFVFEELLDNFSMKALGGIVIAVVIAAAVSRSLLGEDPILASHLNKEFITSPWMFVGIPMGLIAGLLGHFFVSSVLTLRLRFKEKMANMSWLTPAIGGLSCGLLGVLAYQLTGHFGEPQNSVFSIGYDSLELAFEDSLVWQVLAVLLICKFIAVVVNYATGGSGGLFSPTLFLGGMLGGLIGMVLVGLDGWMHFTNWPGTHQVVGGCVLLGMGAMFSAVVRCPFTSLIIIFEMTGNYSLILPLMAGNMLAWSIAKRFRPIALYDALLLQDGVNLKKFSAFRGSQDYRNLPVAAIMSHEVLSMQSGMTVEENIKSLGNRGMVYHAYPIMDAHGDLLGIVTRHELEESPGEALLDNLILDQVLLSVQPD
;
A
#
# COMPACT_ATOMS: atom_id res chain seq x y z
N GLU A 1 -6.39 12.37 -4.32
CA GLU A 1 -5.21 11.61 -4.74
C GLU A 1 -5.54 10.15 -5.04
N GLY A 2 -6.23 9.41 -4.13
CA GLY A 2 -6.69 8.06 -4.43
C GLY A 2 -7.50 7.97 -5.73
N PRO A 3 -8.55 8.78 -5.89
CA PRO A 3 -9.31 8.85 -7.15
C PRO A 3 -8.46 9.19 -8.37
N THR A 4 -7.47 10.09 -8.25
CA THR A 4 -6.55 10.44 -9.34
C THR A 4 -5.70 9.23 -9.77
N VAL A 5 -5.19 8.47 -8.81
CA VAL A 5 -4.42 7.24 -9.05
C VAL A 5 -5.27 6.18 -9.74
N HIS A 6 -6.52 6.00 -9.31
CA HIS A 6 -7.46 5.08 -9.94
C HIS A 6 -7.79 5.48 -11.38
N LEU A 7 -8.05 6.77 -11.60
CA LEU A 7 -8.36 7.31 -12.93
C LEU A 7 -7.19 7.12 -13.90
N SER A 8 -5.98 7.52 -13.50
CA SER A 8 -4.77 7.39 -14.33
C SER A 8 -4.42 5.94 -14.61
N SER A 9 -4.60 5.05 -13.62
CA SER A 9 -4.44 3.60 -13.78
C SER A 9 -5.47 3.01 -14.77
N ALA A 10 -6.73 3.41 -14.67
CA ALA A 10 -7.78 2.98 -15.58
C ALA A 10 -7.53 3.43 -17.02
N ILE A 11 -7.11 4.69 -17.20
CA ILE A 11 -6.71 5.24 -18.51
C ILE A 11 -5.53 4.44 -19.08
N SER A 12 -4.49 4.22 -18.29
CA SER A 12 -3.31 3.46 -18.71
C SER A 12 -3.66 2.02 -19.10
N SER A 13 -4.52 1.35 -18.32
CA SER A 13 -5.03 0.02 -18.66
C SER A 13 -5.83 0.01 -19.96
N ARG A 14 -6.65 1.04 -20.21
CA ARG A 14 -7.44 1.15 -21.43
C ARG A 14 -6.54 1.37 -22.65
N LEU A 15 -5.56 2.25 -22.55
CA LEU A 15 -4.54 2.47 -23.58
C LEU A 15 -3.71 1.22 -23.81
N GLY A 16 -3.32 0.53 -22.74
CA GLY A 16 -2.60 -0.73 -22.82
C GLY A 16 -3.35 -1.79 -23.64
N ARG A 17 -4.67 -1.93 -23.45
CA ARG A 17 -5.51 -2.84 -24.26
C ARG A 17 -5.61 -2.44 -25.74
N TRP A 18 -5.49 -1.17 -26.03
CA TRP A 18 -5.52 -0.69 -27.41
C TRP A 18 -4.20 -0.90 -28.12
N ILE A 19 -3.07 -0.77 -27.39
CA ILE A 19 -1.72 -0.86 -27.94
C ILE A 19 -1.17 -2.30 -27.94
N PHE A 20 -1.41 -3.03 -26.84
CA PHE A 20 -0.86 -4.37 -26.62
C PHE A 20 -1.93 -5.45 -26.78
N LYS A 21 -1.56 -6.55 -27.42
CA LYS A 21 -2.39 -7.76 -27.51
C LYS A 21 -2.13 -8.73 -26.34
N ASP A 22 -0.97 -8.62 -25.74
CA ASP A 22 -0.52 -9.48 -24.64
C ASP A 22 -1.05 -8.97 -23.30
N GLN A 23 -1.75 -9.87 -22.58
CA GLN A 23 -2.37 -9.56 -21.30
C GLN A 23 -1.35 -9.18 -20.21
N HIS A 24 -0.15 -9.75 -20.27
CA HIS A 24 0.93 -9.44 -19.35
C HIS A 24 1.42 -7.99 -19.50
N ARG A 25 1.52 -7.50 -20.74
CA ARG A 25 1.89 -6.11 -21.05
C ARG A 25 0.78 -5.13 -20.66
N ILE A 26 -0.49 -5.52 -20.79
CA ILE A 26 -1.63 -4.70 -20.35
C ILE A 26 -1.61 -4.53 -18.83
N GLN A 27 -1.32 -5.60 -18.09
CA GLN A 27 -1.20 -5.55 -16.63
C GLN A 27 -0.02 -4.69 -16.18
N SER A 28 1.12 -4.76 -16.86
CA SER A 28 2.29 -3.92 -16.55
C SER A 28 2.09 -2.43 -16.85
N ALA A 29 1.05 -2.04 -17.60
CA ALA A 29 0.67 -0.65 -17.80
C ALA A 29 -0.03 -0.02 -16.58
N LEU A 30 -0.65 -0.82 -15.69
CA LEU A 30 -1.34 -0.31 -14.50
C LEU A 30 -0.40 0.46 -13.56
N PRO A 31 0.74 -0.10 -13.10
CA PRO A 31 1.69 0.62 -12.26
C PRO A 31 2.23 1.90 -12.90
N VAL A 32 2.41 1.92 -14.23
CA VAL A 32 2.85 3.10 -14.98
C VAL A 32 1.85 4.24 -14.86
N GLY A 33 0.56 3.94 -15.06
CA GLY A 33 -0.50 4.94 -14.89
C GLY A 33 -0.65 5.42 -13.45
N MET A 34 -0.51 4.51 -12.47
CA MET A 34 -0.56 4.87 -11.05
C MET A 34 0.56 5.82 -10.66
N ALA A 35 1.80 5.53 -11.06
CA ALA A 35 2.95 6.40 -10.82
C ALA A 35 2.77 7.80 -11.45
N ALA A 36 2.31 7.87 -12.68
CA ALA A 36 2.02 9.14 -13.36
C ALA A 36 0.97 9.98 -12.62
N GLY A 37 -0.10 9.32 -12.12
CA GLY A 37 -1.14 9.98 -11.33
C GLY A 37 -0.64 10.52 -9.99
N ILE A 38 0.21 9.80 -9.30
CA ILE A 38 0.84 10.25 -8.04
C ILE A 38 1.78 11.43 -8.31
N ALA A 39 2.63 11.31 -9.33
CA ALA A 39 3.57 12.36 -9.70
C ALA A 39 2.87 13.69 -10.04
N ALA A 40 1.76 13.63 -10.79
CA ALA A 40 0.97 14.80 -11.12
C ALA A 40 0.25 15.40 -9.91
N ALA A 41 -0.30 14.54 -9.01
CA ALA A 41 -1.10 15.00 -7.86
C ALA A 41 -0.26 15.66 -6.76
N PHE A 42 0.97 15.18 -6.54
CA PHE A 42 1.85 15.63 -5.47
C PHE A 42 3.04 16.46 -5.92
N ASN A 43 3.20 16.69 -7.21
CA ASN A 43 4.42 17.29 -7.79
C ASN A 43 5.71 16.58 -7.28
N ALA A 44 5.62 15.28 -7.01
CA ALA A 44 6.64 14.45 -6.35
C ALA A 44 6.99 13.23 -7.20
N PRO A 45 7.82 13.39 -8.25
CA PRO A 45 8.12 12.33 -9.20
C PRO A 45 8.91 11.16 -8.60
N LEU A 46 9.90 11.40 -7.74
CA LEU A 46 10.68 10.32 -7.13
C LEU A 46 9.83 9.50 -6.16
N SER A 47 8.98 10.17 -5.40
CA SER A 47 8.04 9.51 -4.49
C SER A 47 7.03 8.65 -5.22
N ALA A 48 6.58 9.08 -6.40
CA ALA A 48 5.68 8.30 -7.23
C ALA A 48 6.32 6.99 -7.70
N ILE A 49 7.57 7.05 -8.12
CA ILE A 49 8.34 5.87 -8.51
C ILE A 49 8.51 4.93 -7.32
N THR A 50 8.99 5.44 -6.19
CA THR A 50 9.25 4.62 -5.00
C THR A 50 7.99 4.01 -4.42
N PHE A 51 6.86 4.74 -4.42
CA PHE A 51 5.57 4.23 -3.97
C PHE A 51 5.10 3.02 -4.78
N VAL A 52 5.21 3.10 -6.09
CA VAL A 52 4.81 1.99 -6.97
C VAL A 52 5.66 0.74 -6.70
N PHE A 53 6.96 0.91 -6.46
CA PHE A 53 7.82 -0.22 -6.15
C PHE A 53 7.59 -0.77 -4.74
N GLU A 54 7.38 0.10 -3.76
CA GLU A 54 7.27 -0.31 -2.35
C GLU A 54 5.88 -0.88 -2.01
N GLU A 55 4.80 -0.31 -2.59
CA GLU A 55 3.43 -0.73 -2.27
C GLU A 55 2.83 -1.70 -3.30
N LEU A 56 3.15 -1.54 -4.57
CA LEU A 56 2.44 -2.28 -5.63
C LEU A 56 3.21 -3.48 -6.17
N LEU A 57 4.52 -3.32 -6.40
CA LEU A 57 5.30 -4.33 -7.09
C LEU A 57 6.03 -5.28 -6.15
N ASP A 58 6.18 -4.94 -4.85
CA ASP A 58 6.97 -5.66 -3.84
C ASP A 58 8.42 -6.01 -4.29
N ASN A 59 8.80 -5.64 -5.52
CA ASN A 59 10.11 -5.92 -6.12
C ASN A 59 10.53 -4.83 -7.09
N PHE A 60 11.78 -4.42 -7.00
CA PHE A 60 12.43 -3.52 -7.96
C PHE A 60 12.69 -4.24 -9.30
N SER A 61 11.65 -4.40 -10.12
CA SER A 61 11.81 -4.95 -11.47
C SER A 61 12.36 -3.90 -12.42
N MET A 62 13.60 -4.08 -12.87
CA MET A 62 14.24 -3.20 -13.85
C MET A 62 13.45 -3.11 -15.18
N LYS A 63 12.67 -4.13 -15.51
CA LYS A 63 11.85 -4.14 -16.73
C LYS A 63 10.69 -3.14 -16.68
N ALA A 64 10.11 -2.91 -15.51
CA ALA A 64 9.01 -1.95 -15.31
C ALA A 64 9.53 -0.51 -15.13
N LEU A 65 10.75 -0.34 -14.62
CA LEU A 65 11.34 0.95 -14.24
C LEU A 65 11.33 1.97 -15.39
N GLY A 66 11.77 1.57 -16.58
CA GLY A 66 11.87 2.50 -17.72
C GLY A 66 10.53 3.14 -18.10
N GLY A 67 9.47 2.34 -18.18
CA GLY A 67 8.12 2.85 -18.48
C GLY A 67 7.56 3.75 -17.40
N ILE A 68 7.78 3.38 -16.12
CA ILE A 68 7.35 4.17 -14.96
C ILE A 68 8.06 5.54 -14.96
N VAL A 69 9.39 5.55 -15.11
CA VAL A 69 10.17 6.81 -15.11
C VAL A 69 9.73 7.76 -16.21
N ILE A 70 9.57 7.27 -17.45
CA ILE A 70 9.14 8.10 -18.58
C ILE A 70 7.75 8.72 -18.29
N ALA A 71 6.80 7.91 -17.85
CA ALA A 71 5.45 8.37 -17.56
C ALA A 71 5.42 9.40 -16.42
N VAL A 72 6.20 9.17 -15.38
CA VAL A 72 6.32 10.07 -14.22
C VAL A 72 6.95 11.41 -14.62
N VAL A 73 8.03 11.39 -15.43
CA VAL A 73 8.69 12.62 -15.91
C VAL A 73 7.73 13.44 -16.77
N ILE A 74 7.00 12.81 -17.69
CA ILE A 74 6.02 13.51 -18.52
C ILE A 74 4.88 14.09 -17.65
N ALA A 75 4.35 13.29 -16.73
CA ALA A 75 3.27 13.74 -15.83
C ALA A 75 3.70 14.91 -14.95
N ALA A 76 4.89 14.85 -14.36
CA ALA A 76 5.45 15.93 -13.54
C ALA A 76 5.73 17.19 -14.39
N ALA A 77 6.30 17.04 -15.60
CA ALA A 77 6.55 18.17 -16.49
C ALA A 77 5.25 18.88 -16.88
N VAL A 78 4.20 18.14 -17.23
CA VAL A 78 2.88 18.71 -17.56
C VAL A 78 2.26 19.38 -16.33
N SER A 79 2.31 18.72 -15.16
CA SER A 79 1.78 19.28 -13.92
C SER A 79 2.47 20.60 -13.56
N ARG A 80 3.80 20.65 -13.62
CA ARG A 80 4.59 21.86 -13.35
C ARG A 80 4.32 22.99 -14.33
N SER A 81 4.13 22.68 -15.59
CA SER A 81 3.79 23.69 -16.61
C SER A 81 2.42 24.34 -16.39
N LEU A 82 1.49 23.66 -15.71
CA LEU A 82 0.13 24.14 -15.45
C LEU A 82 -0.05 24.75 -14.06
N LEU A 83 0.61 24.17 -13.04
CA LEU A 83 0.41 24.51 -11.63
C LEU A 83 1.56 25.30 -11.00
N GLY A 84 2.71 25.36 -11.67
CA GLY A 84 3.94 25.97 -11.14
C GLY A 84 4.97 24.94 -10.66
N GLU A 85 6.19 25.40 -10.42
CA GLU A 85 7.36 24.57 -10.05
C GLU A 85 7.58 24.48 -8.55
N ASP A 86 6.92 25.33 -7.75
CA ASP A 86 7.18 25.42 -6.32
C ASP A 86 6.81 24.13 -5.59
N PRO A 87 7.61 23.73 -4.58
CA PRO A 87 7.23 22.65 -3.68
C PRO A 87 5.90 22.97 -2.97
N ILE A 88 5.09 21.95 -2.73
CA ILE A 88 3.76 22.12 -2.10
C ILE A 88 3.88 22.74 -0.70
N LEU A 89 4.96 22.41 0.03
CA LEU A 89 5.30 23.00 1.32
C LEU A 89 6.67 23.63 1.19
N ALA A 90 6.72 24.94 0.92
CA ALA A 90 7.98 25.68 0.86
C ALA A 90 8.63 25.71 2.24
N SER A 91 9.76 25.02 2.39
CA SER A 91 10.44 24.92 3.68
C SER A 91 11.38 26.12 3.89
N HIS A 92 11.09 26.94 4.88
CA HIS A 92 11.98 28.00 5.38
C HIS A 92 12.94 27.50 6.48
N LEU A 93 13.07 26.18 6.66
CA LEU A 93 13.97 25.60 7.66
C LEU A 93 15.43 25.84 7.28
N ASN A 94 16.19 26.46 8.18
CA ASN A 94 17.62 26.66 8.00
C ASN A 94 18.38 25.31 7.97
N LYS A 95 19.51 25.28 7.25
CA LYS A 95 20.35 24.08 7.08
C LYS A 95 21.01 23.56 8.38
N GLU A 96 20.85 24.27 9.50
CA GLU A 96 21.49 23.95 10.78
C GLU A 96 20.94 22.72 11.53
N PHE A 97 19.93 22.08 10.97
CA PHE A 97 19.31 20.87 11.53
C PHE A 97 20.28 19.67 11.70
N ILE A 98 21.44 19.69 11.07
CA ILE A 98 22.33 18.51 10.94
C ILE A 98 23.14 18.22 12.22
N THR A 99 23.35 19.20 13.08
CA THR A 99 24.28 19.10 14.20
C THR A 99 23.64 18.93 15.59
N SER A 100 22.33 18.87 15.67
CA SER A 100 21.59 18.94 16.92
C SER A 100 21.01 17.58 17.35
N PRO A 101 20.60 17.40 18.62
CA PRO A 101 19.93 16.20 19.15
C PRO A 101 18.62 15.80 18.44
N TRP A 102 18.28 16.46 17.35
CA TRP A 102 17.12 16.23 16.49
C TRP A 102 16.96 14.79 15.99
N MET A 103 18.06 14.07 15.79
CA MET A 103 17.97 12.64 15.49
C MET A 103 17.18 11.88 16.56
N PHE A 104 17.26 12.30 17.80
CA PHE A 104 16.54 11.66 18.91
C PHE A 104 15.06 12.04 18.96
N VAL A 105 14.65 13.16 18.35
CA VAL A 105 13.23 13.55 18.25
C VAL A 105 12.45 12.60 17.32
N GLY A 106 13.09 12.06 16.29
CA GLY A 106 12.49 11.06 15.41
C GLY A 106 12.02 9.80 16.14
N ILE A 107 12.69 9.41 17.25
CA ILE A 107 12.34 8.20 18.00
C ILE A 107 10.98 8.32 18.71
N PRO A 108 10.74 9.30 19.61
CA PRO A 108 9.43 9.48 20.25
C PRO A 108 8.35 9.81 19.22
N MET A 109 8.67 10.58 18.18
CA MET A 109 7.74 10.84 17.08
C MET A 109 7.29 9.55 16.41
N GLY A 110 8.24 8.69 16.03
CA GLY A 110 7.94 7.40 15.39
C GLY A 110 7.12 6.47 16.29
N LEU A 111 7.39 6.47 17.60
CA LEU A 111 6.63 5.67 18.56
C LEU A 111 5.18 6.13 18.66
N ILE A 112 4.95 7.42 18.87
CA ILE A 112 3.60 7.99 19.02
C ILE A 112 2.81 7.89 17.71
N ALA A 113 3.43 8.26 16.59
CA ALA A 113 2.82 8.15 15.26
C ALA A 113 2.54 6.69 14.87
N GLY A 114 3.40 5.74 15.24
CA GLY A 114 3.19 4.31 15.03
C GLY A 114 1.96 3.78 15.78
N LEU A 115 1.77 4.18 17.03
CA LEU A 115 0.60 3.83 17.84
C LEU A 115 -0.68 4.50 17.30
N LEU A 116 -0.63 5.79 16.97
CA LEU A 116 -1.77 6.52 16.40
C LEU A 116 -2.15 5.92 15.02
N GLY A 117 -1.18 5.59 14.18
CA GLY A 117 -1.39 4.94 12.90
C GLY A 117 -2.03 3.57 13.03
N HIS A 118 -1.59 2.75 13.99
CA HIS A 118 -2.25 1.50 14.30
C HIS A 118 -3.71 1.70 14.74
N PHE A 119 -3.96 2.67 15.62
CA PHE A 119 -5.31 2.99 16.09
C PHE A 119 -6.19 3.47 14.93
N PHE A 120 -5.66 4.34 14.05
CA PHE A 120 -6.34 4.82 12.87
C PHE A 120 -6.76 3.68 11.93
N VAL A 121 -5.82 2.82 11.54
CA VAL A 121 -6.10 1.66 10.66
C VAL A 121 -7.12 0.71 11.30
N SER A 122 -6.98 0.43 12.58
CA SER A 122 -7.91 -0.44 13.30
C SER A 122 -9.31 0.15 13.36
N SER A 123 -9.43 1.47 13.57
CA SER A 123 -10.71 2.18 13.59
C SER A 123 -11.40 2.13 12.23
N VAL A 124 -10.68 2.43 11.14
CA VAL A 124 -11.20 2.37 9.76
C VAL A 124 -11.73 0.97 9.44
N LEU A 125 -10.91 -0.06 9.66
CA LEU A 125 -11.27 -1.43 9.30
C LEU A 125 -12.42 -1.99 10.15
N THR A 126 -12.41 -1.73 11.45
CA THR A 126 -13.45 -2.21 12.35
C THR A 126 -14.79 -1.51 12.09
N LEU A 127 -14.76 -0.19 11.89
CA LEU A 127 -15.97 0.57 11.63
C LEU A 127 -16.57 0.21 10.27
N ARG A 128 -15.72 0.02 9.25
CA ARG A 128 -16.16 -0.42 7.91
C ARG A 128 -16.87 -1.78 7.94
N LEU A 129 -16.32 -2.76 8.66
CA LEU A 129 -16.98 -4.06 8.82
C LEU A 129 -18.34 -3.92 9.50
N ARG A 130 -18.42 -3.13 10.58
CA ARG A 130 -19.69 -2.89 11.29
C ARG A 130 -20.76 -2.26 10.41
N PHE A 131 -20.39 -1.28 9.57
CA PHE A 131 -21.33 -0.68 8.63
C PHE A 131 -21.75 -1.68 7.56
N LYS A 132 -20.81 -2.45 6.99
CA LYS A 132 -21.09 -3.48 5.98
C LYS A 132 -22.05 -4.55 6.50
N GLU A 133 -21.91 -4.97 7.76
CA GLU A 133 -22.79 -5.97 8.40
C GLU A 133 -24.16 -5.38 8.78
N LYS A 134 -24.18 -4.24 9.49
CA LYS A 134 -25.43 -3.69 10.04
C LYS A 134 -26.31 -3.02 9.00
N MET A 135 -25.73 -2.46 7.96
CA MET A 135 -26.46 -1.70 6.95
C MET A 135 -26.46 -2.38 5.57
N ALA A 136 -26.26 -3.69 5.52
CA ALA A 136 -26.28 -4.45 4.27
C ALA A 136 -27.55 -4.22 3.44
N ASN A 137 -28.71 -4.12 4.09
CA ASN A 137 -30.02 -3.90 3.43
C ASN A 137 -30.25 -2.42 3.03
N MET A 138 -29.45 -1.48 3.53
CA MET A 138 -29.59 -0.03 3.29
C MET A 138 -28.26 0.59 2.82
N SER A 139 -27.50 -0.15 2.04
CA SER A 139 -26.15 0.24 1.58
C SER A 139 -26.12 1.57 0.81
N TRP A 140 -27.21 1.95 0.15
CA TRP A 140 -27.35 3.23 -0.55
C TRP A 140 -27.39 4.45 0.40
N LEU A 141 -27.80 4.24 1.68
CA LEU A 141 -27.90 5.31 2.68
C LEU A 141 -26.58 5.56 3.41
N THR A 142 -25.66 4.58 3.41
CA THR A 142 -24.40 4.68 4.15
C THR A 142 -23.53 5.86 3.72
N PRO A 143 -23.37 6.19 2.41
CA PRO A 143 -22.59 7.36 2.00
C PRO A 143 -23.25 8.69 2.43
N ALA A 144 -24.58 8.76 2.48
CA ALA A 144 -25.29 9.94 2.95
C ALA A 144 -25.03 10.19 4.45
N ILE A 145 -25.03 9.12 5.26
CA ILE A 145 -24.67 9.22 6.69
C ILE A 145 -23.21 9.67 6.84
N GLY A 146 -22.31 9.13 6.03
CA GLY A 146 -20.90 9.55 6.01
C GLY A 146 -20.74 11.02 5.67
N GLY A 147 -21.36 11.47 4.60
CA GLY A 147 -21.32 12.87 4.16
C GLY A 147 -21.89 13.83 5.19
N LEU A 148 -23.05 13.49 5.79
CA LEU A 148 -23.66 14.30 6.85
C LEU A 148 -22.76 14.39 8.10
N SER A 149 -22.19 13.26 8.51
CA SER A 149 -21.28 13.22 9.66
C SER A 149 -20.02 14.04 9.42
N CYS A 150 -19.43 13.95 8.22
CA CYS A 150 -18.27 14.76 7.83
C CYS A 150 -18.63 16.25 7.77
N GLY A 151 -19.82 16.58 7.24
CA GLY A 151 -20.33 17.96 7.21
C GLY A 151 -20.45 18.55 8.62
N LEU A 152 -21.08 17.83 9.53
CA LEU A 152 -21.24 18.26 10.93
C LEU A 152 -19.90 18.40 11.65
N LEU A 153 -18.98 17.43 11.47
CA LEU A 153 -17.63 17.49 12.05
C LEU A 153 -16.81 18.65 11.50
N GLY A 154 -16.96 18.96 10.20
CA GLY A 154 -16.27 20.07 9.58
C GLY A 154 -16.79 21.42 10.10
N VAL A 155 -18.11 21.60 10.24
CA VAL A 155 -18.71 22.81 10.83
C VAL A 155 -18.29 22.96 12.30
N LEU A 156 -18.30 21.86 13.06
CA LEU A 156 -17.86 21.85 14.46
C LEU A 156 -16.38 22.27 14.56
N ALA A 157 -15.52 21.70 13.72
CA ALA A 157 -14.10 22.05 13.69
C ALA A 157 -13.87 23.52 13.34
N TYR A 158 -14.62 24.04 12.35
CA TYR A 158 -14.55 25.44 11.94
C TYR A 158 -14.94 26.39 13.10
N GLN A 159 -16.03 26.09 13.82
CA GLN A 159 -16.46 26.89 14.97
C GLN A 159 -15.47 26.82 16.13
N LEU A 160 -14.99 25.60 16.45
CA LEU A 160 -14.02 25.41 17.55
C LEU A 160 -12.68 26.08 17.24
N THR A 161 -12.17 25.96 16.04
CA THR A 161 -10.91 26.63 15.65
C THR A 161 -11.07 28.16 15.66
N GLY A 162 -12.22 28.69 15.19
CA GLY A 162 -12.52 30.12 15.26
C GLY A 162 -12.65 30.67 16.69
N HIS A 163 -12.89 29.82 17.69
CA HIS A 163 -12.86 30.25 19.10
C HIS A 163 -11.44 30.43 19.64
N PHE A 164 -10.48 29.68 19.12
CA PHE A 164 -9.07 29.70 19.58
C PHE A 164 -8.14 30.54 18.69
N GLY A 165 -8.58 30.91 17.49
CA GLY A 165 -7.80 31.66 16.52
C GLY A 165 -8.60 31.90 15.23
N GLU A 166 -7.91 31.86 14.08
CA GLU A 166 -8.61 31.93 12.79
C GLU A 166 -9.31 30.61 12.48
N PRO A 167 -10.56 30.66 11.97
CA PRO A 167 -11.34 29.49 11.69
C PRO A 167 -10.71 28.68 10.53
N GLN A 168 -10.52 27.38 10.75
CA GLN A 168 -9.89 26.46 9.80
C GLN A 168 -10.92 25.53 9.15
N ASN A 169 -10.92 25.46 7.81
CA ASN A 169 -11.81 24.61 7.03
C ASN A 169 -11.18 23.28 6.57
N SER A 170 -9.99 22.96 7.05
CA SER A 170 -9.15 21.85 6.58
C SER A 170 -9.75 20.46 6.80
N VAL A 171 -10.80 20.33 7.62
CA VAL A 171 -11.54 19.06 7.74
C VAL A 171 -12.28 18.73 6.45
N PHE A 172 -12.79 19.72 5.72
CA PHE A 172 -13.48 19.55 4.44
C PHE A 172 -12.55 19.35 3.25
N SER A 173 -11.32 19.90 3.32
CA SER A 173 -10.35 19.93 2.24
C SER A 173 -9.22 18.90 2.44
N ILE A 174 -8.22 18.94 1.57
CA ILE A 174 -6.96 18.21 1.72
C ILE A 174 -6.22 18.66 2.99
N GLY A 175 -6.27 19.98 3.28
CA GLY A 175 -5.74 20.57 4.50
C GLY A 175 -4.31 21.12 4.39
N TYR A 176 -3.81 21.33 3.17
CA TYR A 176 -2.47 21.89 2.97
C TYR A 176 -2.32 23.29 3.60
N ASP A 177 -3.34 24.14 3.50
CA ASP A 177 -3.31 25.48 4.10
C ASP A 177 -3.04 25.44 5.62
N SER A 178 -3.74 24.56 6.34
CA SER A 178 -3.48 24.40 7.79
C SER A 178 -2.18 23.65 8.08
N LEU A 179 -1.69 22.79 7.17
CA LEU A 179 -0.36 22.19 7.31
C LEU A 179 0.74 23.22 7.16
N GLU A 180 0.61 24.17 6.23
CA GLU A 180 1.53 25.28 6.04
C GLU A 180 1.54 26.18 7.28
N LEU A 181 0.37 26.59 7.79
CA LEU A 181 0.27 27.35 9.03
C LEU A 181 0.85 26.60 10.26
N ALA A 182 0.64 25.28 10.33
CA ALA A 182 1.23 24.47 11.39
C ALA A 182 2.77 24.39 11.26
N PHE A 183 3.26 24.34 10.04
CA PHE A 183 4.68 24.34 9.73
C PHE A 183 5.35 25.67 10.10
N GLU A 184 4.69 26.80 9.87
CA GLU A 184 5.12 28.15 10.23
C GLU A 184 4.94 28.48 11.73
N ASP A 185 4.47 27.51 12.53
CA ASP A 185 4.14 27.70 13.96
C ASP A 185 3.12 28.83 14.21
N SER A 186 2.23 29.03 13.24
CA SER A 186 1.19 30.07 13.30
C SER A 186 -0.09 29.59 14.00
N LEU A 187 -0.23 28.28 14.27
CA LEU A 187 -1.40 27.69 14.93
C LEU A 187 -1.12 27.41 16.42
N VAL A 188 -2.08 27.73 17.25
CA VAL A 188 -2.03 27.36 18.68
C VAL A 188 -2.33 25.88 18.91
N TRP A 189 -1.87 25.29 20.01
CA TRP A 189 -2.00 23.85 20.29
C TRP A 189 -3.45 23.37 20.31
N GLN A 190 -4.41 24.21 20.73
CA GLN A 190 -5.83 23.89 20.74
C GLN A 190 -6.37 23.65 19.34
N VAL A 191 -5.95 24.48 18.37
CA VAL A 191 -6.35 24.33 16.96
C VAL A 191 -5.77 23.06 16.37
N LEU A 192 -4.49 22.76 16.62
CA LEU A 192 -3.86 21.53 16.17
C LEU A 192 -4.59 20.29 16.73
N ALA A 193 -4.96 20.31 18.01
CA ALA A 193 -5.66 19.20 18.66
C ALA A 193 -7.09 19.01 18.09
N VAL A 194 -7.83 20.10 17.89
CA VAL A 194 -9.18 20.06 17.28
C VAL A 194 -9.11 19.51 15.86
N LEU A 195 -8.18 20.00 15.05
CA LEU A 195 -7.99 19.55 13.68
C LEU A 195 -7.58 18.06 13.61
N LEU A 196 -6.67 17.62 14.48
CA LEU A 196 -6.25 16.22 14.59
C LEU A 196 -7.46 15.31 14.87
N ILE A 197 -8.25 15.63 15.91
CA ILE A 197 -9.36 14.79 16.36
C ILE A 197 -10.51 14.81 15.34
N CYS A 198 -10.94 16.01 14.89
CA CYS A 198 -12.05 16.12 13.95
C CYS A 198 -11.73 15.47 12.60
N LYS A 199 -10.51 15.69 12.07
CA LYS A 199 -10.06 15.05 10.82
C LYS A 199 -9.96 13.54 10.95
N PHE A 200 -9.40 13.05 12.07
CA PHE A 200 -9.32 11.62 12.35
C PHE A 200 -10.71 10.97 12.30
N ILE A 201 -11.68 11.53 13.03
CA ILE A 201 -13.04 10.97 13.07
C ILE A 201 -13.72 11.08 11.71
N ALA A 202 -13.61 12.24 11.03
CA ALA A 202 -14.21 12.46 9.73
C ALA A 202 -13.71 11.46 8.69
N VAL A 203 -12.40 11.22 8.62
CA VAL A 203 -11.81 10.27 7.66
C VAL A 203 -12.23 8.84 7.98
N VAL A 204 -12.20 8.43 9.26
CA VAL A 204 -12.61 7.09 9.69
C VAL A 204 -14.07 6.83 9.35
N VAL A 205 -14.97 7.80 9.63
CA VAL A 205 -16.40 7.66 9.34
C VAL A 205 -16.66 7.66 7.83
N ASN A 206 -16.07 8.60 7.09
CA ASN A 206 -16.24 8.67 5.64
C ASN A 206 -15.83 7.38 4.94
N TYR A 207 -14.66 6.85 5.31
CA TYR A 207 -14.14 5.62 4.71
C TYR A 207 -14.95 4.37 5.10
N ALA A 208 -15.41 4.34 6.35
CA ALA A 208 -16.24 3.25 6.87
C ALA A 208 -17.62 3.18 6.22
N THR A 209 -18.18 4.32 5.83
CA THR A 209 -19.50 4.43 5.18
C THR A 209 -19.46 4.27 3.66
N GLY A 210 -18.28 4.02 3.09
CA GLY A 210 -18.11 3.84 1.64
C GLY A 210 -17.96 5.14 0.87
N GLY A 211 -17.64 6.25 1.55
CA GLY A 211 -17.31 7.51 0.91
C GLY A 211 -16.06 7.37 0.04
N SER A 212 -16.11 7.95 -1.17
CA SER A 212 -14.96 7.98 -2.07
C SER A 212 -13.94 8.99 -1.57
N GLY A 213 -12.71 8.54 -1.30
CA GLY A 213 -11.62 9.41 -0.84
C GLY A 213 -10.29 8.68 -0.81
N GLY A 214 -9.20 9.46 -0.68
CA GLY A 214 -7.85 8.95 -0.47
C GLY A 214 -7.50 8.91 1.01
N LEU A 215 -6.64 7.99 1.40
CA LEU A 215 -6.08 7.93 2.76
C LEU A 215 -4.68 8.55 2.85
N PHE A 216 -4.09 8.88 1.73
CA PHE A 216 -2.73 9.42 1.61
C PHE A 216 -2.59 10.80 2.27
N SER A 217 -3.27 11.84 1.76
CA SER A 217 -3.21 13.19 2.35
C SER A 217 -3.77 13.26 3.77
N PRO A 218 -4.87 12.59 4.12
CA PRO A 218 -5.30 12.57 5.50
C PRO A 218 -4.25 12.01 6.47
N THR A 219 -3.46 11.02 6.07
CA THR A 219 -2.39 10.52 6.94
C THR A 219 -1.26 11.50 7.12
N LEU A 220 -0.86 12.21 6.06
CA LEU A 220 0.10 13.32 6.16
C LEU A 220 -0.43 14.44 7.08
N PHE A 221 -1.68 14.83 6.89
CA PHE A 221 -2.33 15.85 7.72
C PHE A 221 -2.35 15.47 9.21
N LEU A 222 -2.83 14.26 9.54
CA LEU A 222 -2.88 13.77 10.92
C LEU A 222 -1.47 13.72 11.54
N GLY A 223 -0.49 13.29 10.75
CA GLY A 223 0.90 13.28 11.15
C GLY A 223 1.45 14.68 11.41
N GLY A 224 1.13 15.63 10.55
CA GLY A 224 1.53 17.04 10.70
C GLY A 224 0.97 17.68 11.96
N MET A 225 -0.35 17.50 12.20
CA MET A 225 -1.00 18.04 13.41
C MET A 225 -0.43 17.39 14.68
N LEU A 226 -0.19 16.07 14.66
CA LEU A 226 0.48 15.37 15.77
C LEU A 226 1.90 15.91 15.98
N GLY A 227 2.65 16.08 14.89
CA GLY A 227 4.00 16.62 14.92
C GLY A 227 4.05 18.01 15.52
N GLY A 228 3.15 18.89 15.10
CA GLY A 228 3.01 20.24 15.66
C GLY A 228 2.75 20.25 17.17
N LEU A 229 1.84 19.39 17.64
CA LEU A 229 1.56 19.22 19.08
C LEU A 229 2.82 18.76 19.85
N ILE A 230 3.52 17.76 19.33
CA ILE A 230 4.76 17.28 19.96
C ILE A 230 5.84 18.38 19.94
N GLY A 231 5.95 19.13 18.84
CA GLY A 231 6.87 20.24 18.71
C GLY A 231 6.64 21.32 19.76
N MET A 232 5.37 21.72 19.98
CA MET A 232 5.02 22.68 21.03
C MET A 232 5.32 22.18 22.45
N VAL A 233 5.10 20.88 22.70
CA VAL A 233 5.49 20.28 24.00
C VAL A 233 7.00 20.33 24.18
N LEU A 234 7.78 20.04 23.13
CA LEU A 234 9.25 20.12 23.19
C LEU A 234 9.75 21.55 23.44
N VAL A 235 9.15 22.55 22.78
CA VAL A 235 9.45 23.96 23.02
C VAL A 235 9.13 24.36 24.46
N GLY A 236 8.00 23.90 24.99
CA GLY A 236 7.63 24.11 26.40
C GLY A 236 8.61 23.48 27.38
N LEU A 237 9.12 22.29 27.09
CA LEU A 237 10.14 21.60 27.89
C LEU A 237 11.48 22.29 27.81
N ASP A 238 11.88 22.83 26.64
CA ASP A 238 13.11 23.60 26.48
C ASP A 238 13.11 24.88 27.36
N GLY A 239 11.98 25.57 27.39
CA GLY A 239 11.81 26.74 28.29
C GLY A 239 11.99 26.41 29.77
N TRP A 240 11.82 25.15 30.18
CA TRP A 240 12.00 24.68 31.55
C TRP A 240 13.39 24.08 31.81
N MET A 241 13.95 23.34 30.81
CA MET A 241 15.22 22.60 30.94
C MET A 241 16.45 23.31 30.35
N HIS A 242 16.27 24.43 29.63
CA HIS A 242 17.30 25.23 29.01
C HIS A 242 18.32 24.41 28.20
N PHE A 243 17.82 23.66 27.25
CA PHE A 243 18.68 22.93 26.31
C PHE A 243 19.49 23.94 25.48
N THR A 244 20.77 24.06 25.77
CA THR A 244 21.68 24.90 25.00
C THR A 244 21.84 24.37 23.58
N ASN A 245 21.66 25.23 22.57
CA ASN A 245 21.78 24.95 21.14
C ASN A 245 20.52 24.39 20.41
N TRP A 246 19.33 24.67 20.89
CA TRP A 246 18.14 24.42 20.09
C TRP A 246 17.94 25.51 19.02
N PRO A 247 17.52 25.14 17.77
CA PRO A 247 17.08 26.14 16.79
C PRO A 247 15.87 26.92 17.32
N GLY A 248 15.58 28.08 16.73
CA GLY A 248 14.44 28.92 17.14
C GLY A 248 13.14 28.13 17.22
N THR A 249 12.22 28.54 18.10
CA THR A 249 10.95 27.83 18.40
C THR A 249 10.17 27.42 17.16
N HIS A 250 10.02 28.31 16.17
CA HIS A 250 9.33 28.04 14.91
C HIS A 250 9.98 26.90 14.10
N GLN A 251 11.30 26.78 14.12
CA GLN A 251 12.00 25.71 13.42
C GLN A 251 11.77 24.35 14.10
N VAL A 252 11.60 24.35 15.43
CA VAL A 252 11.32 23.13 16.19
C VAL A 252 9.96 22.58 15.84
N VAL A 253 8.93 23.41 15.87
CA VAL A 253 7.56 22.99 15.58
C VAL A 253 7.45 22.56 14.11
N GLY A 254 7.95 23.36 13.16
CA GLY A 254 7.93 23.00 11.74
C GLY A 254 8.66 21.69 11.43
N GLY A 255 9.85 21.47 12.02
CA GLY A 255 10.56 20.20 11.88
C GLY A 255 9.80 19.01 12.44
N CYS A 256 9.14 19.17 13.60
CA CYS A 256 8.28 18.14 14.17
C CYS A 256 7.04 17.86 13.32
N VAL A 257 6.44 18.88 12.68
CA VAL A 257 5.34 18.71 11.71
C VAL A 257 5.76 17.77 10.59
N LEU A 258 6.92 18.03 9.97
CA LEU A 258 7.44 17.19 8.88
C LEU A 258 7.78 15.77 9.32
N LEU A 259 8.41 15.62 10.50
CA LEU A 259 8.69 14.30 11.08
C LEU A 259 7.40 13.52 11.37
N GLY A 260 6.39 14.20 11.91
CA GLY A 260 5.08 13.60 12.18
C GLY A 260 4.37 13.15 10.91
N MET A 261 4.39 13.99 9.85
CA MET A 261 3.84 13.66 8.53
C MET A 261 4.45 12.36 8.01
N GLY A 262 5.77 12.26 7.98
CA GLY A 262 6.48 11.08 7.50
C GLY A 262 6.20 9.85 8.35
N ALA A 263 6.30 9.96 9.67
CA ALA A 263 6.10 8.84 10.59
C ALA A 263 4.67 8.27 10.53
N MET A 264 3.65 9.15 10.48
CA MET A 264 2.24 8.72 10.38
C MET A 264 1.95 8.03 9.05
N PHE A 265 2.45 8.59 7.94
CA PHE A 265 2.31 7.97 6.62
C PHE A 265 2.97 6.59 6.59
N SER A 266 4.19 6.48 7.10
CA SER A 266 4.92 5.22 7.21
C SER A 266 4.16 4.17 8.05
N ALA A 267 3.52 4.58 9.14
CA ALA A 267 2.73 3.70 10.00
C ALA A 267 1.46 3.17 9.33
N VAL A 268 0.76 4.01 8.57
CA VAL A 268 -0.56 3.71 7.97
C VAL A 268 -0.42 3.01 6.64
N VAL A 269 0.35 3.61 5.71
CA VAL A 269 0.52 3.13 4.33
C VAL A 269 1.53 2.00 4.23
N ARG A 270 2.47 1.94 5.17
CA ARG A 270 3.55 0.93 5.26
C ARG A 270 4.69 1.09 4.26
N CYS A 271 4.84 2.27 3.70
CA CYS A 271 5.90 2.64 2.76
C CYS A 271 6.90 3.61 3.41
N PRO A 272 7.82 3.15 4.29
CA PRO A 272 8.74 4.03 5.02
C PRO A 272 9.74 4.74 4.10
N PHE A 273 10.17 4.12 3.01
CA PHE A 273 11.10 4.72 2.06
C PHE A 273 10.41 5.80 1.23
N THR A 274 9.22 5.50 0.70
CA THR A 274 8.39 6.49 -0.01
C THR A 274 8.03 7.66 0.89
N SER A 275 7.70 7.37 2.16
CA SER A 275 7.40 8.40 3.16
C SER A 275 8.53 9.40 3.34
N LEU A 276 9.76 8.93 3.35
CA LEU A 276 10.94 9.79 3.44
C LEU A 276 11.07 10.67 2.20
N ILE A 277 10.98 10.07 1.01
CA ILE A 277 11.18 10.78 -0.25
C ILE A 277 10.09 11.81 -0.50
N ILE A 278 8.83 11.50 -0.17
CA ILE A 278 7.73 12.45 -0.38
C ILE A 278 7.88 13.71 0.47
N ILE A 279 8.25 13.57 1.75
CA ILE A 279 8.52 14.73 2.61
C ILE A 279 9.68 15.54 2.07
N PHE A 280 10.73 14.87 1.60
CA PHE A 280 11.87 15.55 0.96
C PHE A 280 11.44 16.31 -0.32
N GLU A 281 10.67 15.71 -1.20
CA GLU A 281 10.22 16.37 -2.44
C GLU A 281 9.23 17.51 -2.18
N MET A 282 8.36 17.37 -1.18
CA MET A 282 7.40 18.41 -0.81
C MET A 282 8.03 19.61 -0.13
N THR A 283 9.20 19.45 0.50
CA THR A 283 9.86 20.50 1.28
C THR A 283 11.15 21.01 0.68
N GLY A 284 11.80 20.22 -0.18
CA GLY A 284 13.14 20.50 -0.71
C GLY A 284 14.27 20.48 0.34
N ASN A 285 14.01 20.01 1.57
CA ASN A 285 14.97 20.06 2.67
C ASN A 285 15.63 18.71 2.94
N TYR A 286 16.93 18.64 2.66
CA TYR A 286 17.74 17.41 2.85
C TYR A 286 18.11 17.16 4.32
N SER A 287 18.14 18.18 5.17
CA SER A 287 18.64 18.06 6.55
C SER A 287 17.78 17.17 7.44
N LEU A 288 16.50 16.98 7.09
CA LEU A 288 15.56 16.14 7.84
C LEU A 288 15.62 14.64 7.50
N ILE A 289 16.42 14.24 6.52
CA ILE A 289 16.42 12.83 6.04
C ILE A 289 16.76 11.85 7.17
N LEU A 290 17.78 12.09 7.95
CA LEU A 290 18.20 11.17 9.02
C LEU A 290 17.15 11.04 10.15
N PRO A 291 16.59 12.14 10.71
CA PRO A 291 15.48 12.06 11.66
C PRO A 291 14.24 11.38 11.08
N LEU A 292 13.89 11.64 9.80
CA LEU A 292 12.78 10.98 9.10
C LEU A 292 13.01 9.48 8.95
N MET A 293 14.22 9.06 8.57
CA MET A 293 14.55 7.63 8.50
C MET A 293 14.31 6.94 9.84
N ALA A 294 14.82 7.50 10.93
CA ALA A 294 14.64 6.92 12.26
C ALA A 294 13.15 6.86 12.66
N GLY A 295 12.44 7.98 12.53
CA GLY A 295 11.02 8.08 12.88
C GLY A 295 10.13 7.17 12.03
N ASN A 296 10.32 7.18 10.71
CA ASN A 296 9.52 6.38 9.77
C ASN A 296 9.71 4.88 9.97
N MET A 297 10.95 4.42 10.12
CA MET A 297 11.25 2.99 10.35
C MET A 297 10.71 2.51 11.69
N LEU A 298 10.78 3.33 12.73
CA LEU A 298 10.22 2.99 14.03
C LEU A 298 8.69 2.94 13.98
N ALA A 299 8.04 3.93 13.37
CA ALA A 299 6.60 3.98 13.19
C ALA A 299 6.08 2.76 12.38
N TRP A 300 6.77 2.43 11.29
CA TRP A 300 6.49 1.23 10.49
C TRP A 300 6.62 -0.06 11.32
N SER A 301 7.71 -0.20 12.07
CA SER A 301 7.97 -1.39 12.89
C SER A 301 6.90 -1.60 13.96
N ILE A 302 6.53 -0.53 14.67
CA ILE A 302 5.47 -0.56 15.68
C ILE A 302 4.13 -0.94 15.05
N ALA A 303 3.73 -0.22 14.02
CA ALA A 303 2.46 -0.47 13.37
C ALA A 303 2.40 -1.90 12.77
N LYS A 304 3.51 -2.43 12.22
CA LYS A 304 3.62 -3.80 11.70
C LYS A 304 3.54 -4.85 12.84
N ARG A 305 4.10 -4.53 14.01
CA ARG A 305 4.07 -5.44 15.17
C ARG A 305 2.66 -5.68 15.68
N PHE A 306 1.82 -4.64 15.69
CA PHE A 306 0.42 -4.76 16.13
C PHE A 306 -0.50 -5.30 15.03
N ARG A 307 -0.24 -4.99 13.76
CA ARG A 307 -1.03 -5.48 12.63
C ARG A 307 -0.09 -5.81 11.46
N PRO A 308 0.11 -7.09 11.15
CA PRO A 308 1.02 -7.51 10.06
C PRO A 308 0.56 -7.06 8.66
N ILE A 309 -0.76 -7.00 8.43
CA ILE A 309 -1.34 -6.68 7.13
C ILE A 309 -1.47 -5.17 6.97
N ALA A 310 -0.98 -4.61 5.84
CA ALA A 310 -1.08 -3.20 5.49
C ALA A 310 -2.55 -2.79 5.27
N LEU A 311 -2.83 -1.46 5.32
CA LEU A 311 -4.19 -0.94 5.23
C LEU A 311 -4.89 -1.32 3.93
N TYR A 312 -4.23 -1.09 2.79
CA TYR A 312 -4.83 -1.36 1.48
C TYR A 312 -5.09 -2.85 1.25
N ASP A 313 -4.18 -3.71 1.67
CA ASP A 313 -4.37 -5.17 1.63
C ASP A 313 -5.52 -5.63 2.51
N ALA A 314 -5.63 -5.05 3.71
CA ALA A 314 -6.71 -5.38 4.63
C ALA A 314 -8.08 -4.96 4.08
N LEU A 315 -8.16 -3.83 3.36
CA LEU A 315 -9.38 -3.38 2.69
C LEU A 315 -9.80 -4.33 1.57
N LEU A 316 -8.84 -4.77 0.74
CA LEU A 316 -9.08 -5.75 -0.32
C LEU A 316 -9.53 -7.10 0.23
N LEU A 317 -8.92 -7.56 1.32
CA LEU A 317 -9.34 -8.78 2.01
C LEU A 317 -10.78 -8.69 2.53
N GLN A 318 -11.21 -7.52 3.05
CA GLN A 318 -12.60 -7.28 3.46
C GLN A 318 -13.59 -7.32 2.29
N ASP A 319 -13.13 -7.02 1.07
CA ASP A 319 -13.91 -7.11 -0.16
C ASP A 319 -13.82 -8.50 -0.83
N GLY A 320 -13.17 -9.47 -0.17
CA GLY A 320 -13.02 -10.83 -0.68
C GLY A 320 -11.92 -10.99 -1.73
N VAL A 321 -11.12 -9.93 -1.99
CA VAL A 321 -10.01 -9.96 -2.94
C VAL A 321 -8.73 -10.34 -2.21
N ASN A 322 -8.20 -11.53 -2.50
CA ASN A 322 -6.93 -11.99 -1.94
C ASN A 322 -5.82 -11.85 -2.99
N LEU A 323 -5.01 -10.80 -2.88
CA LEU A 323 -3.93 -10.52 -3.82
C LEU A 323 -2.82 -11.58 -3.82
N LYS A 324 -2.64 -12.32 -2.73
CA LYS A 324 -1.67 -13.44 -2.67
C LYS A 324 -1.96 -14.54 -3.69
N LYS A 325 -3.21 -14.62 -4.18
CA LYS A 325 -3.60 -15.54 -5.26
C LYS A 325 -3.30 -14.99 -6.67
N PHE A 326 -2.98 -13.70 -6.77
CA PHE A 326 -2.63 -13.05 -8.03
C PHE A 326 -1.12 -12.79 -8.06
N SER A 327 -0.36 -13.84 -8.24
CA SER A 327 1.12 -13.83 -8.27
C SER A 327 1.74 -12.92 -9.34
N ALA A 328 0.94 -12.34 -10.24
CA ALA A 328 1.41 -11.49 -11.32
C ALA A 328 1.74 -10.05 -10.90
N PHE A 329 1.25 -9.56 -9.76
CA PHE A 329 1.44 -8.17 -9.32
C PHE A 329 2.47 -8.00 -8.21
N ARG A 330 2.51 -8.93 -7.26
CA ARG A 330 3.53 -8.93 -6.21
C ARG A 330 4.57 -9.92 -6.64
N GLY A 331 5.70 -9.41 -7.04
CA GLY A 331 6.84 -10.09 -7.60
C GLY A 331 6.79 -11.57 -7.33
N SER A 332 6.54 -12.35 -8.34
CA SER A 332 6.59 -13.79 -8.20
C SER A 332 7.83 -14.08 -7.37
N GLN A 333 7.68 -14.65 -6.17
CA GLN A 333 8.74 -15.50 -5.68
C GLN A 333 9.16 -16.24 -6.93
N ASP A 334 10.40 -16.02 -7.37
CA ASP A 334 10.85 -16.59 -8.63
C ASP A 334 10.47 -18.05 -8.51
N TYR A 335 9.50 -18.52 -9.32
CA TYR A 335 9.01 -19.89 -9.25
C TYR A 335 10.18 -20.90 -9.33
N ARG A 336 11.36 -20.44 -9.81
CA ARG A 336 12.61 -21.17 -9.82
C ARG A 336 13.20 -21.41 -8.44
N ASN A 337 12.82 -20.60 -7.44
CA ASN A 337 13.26 -20.71 -6.04
C ASN A 337 12.17 -21.28 -5.12
N LEU A 338 10.99 -21.61 -5.65
CA LEU A 338 9.96 -22.29 -4.86
C LEU A 338 10.31 -23.79 -4.79
N PRO A 339 10.21 -24.40 -3.60
CA PRO A 339 10.28 -25.87 -3.51
C PRO A 339 9.17 -26.48 -4.37
N VAL A 340 9.46 -27.59 -5.01
CA VAL A 340 8.52 -28.30 -5.88
C VAL A 340 7.22 -28.59 -5.14
N ALA A 341 7.29 -28.85 -3.84
CA ALA A 341 6.13 -29.04 -2.96
C ALA A 341 5.11 -27.89 -3.00
N ALA A 342 5.54 -26.66 -3.32
CA ALA A 342 4.64 -25.50 -3.37
C ALA A 342 3.77 -25.45 -4.64
N ILE A 343 4.17 -26.14 -5.71
CA ILE A 343 3.50 -26.15 -7.01
C ILE A 343 2.99 -27.53 -7.43
N MET A 344 3.40 -28.59 -6.76
CA MET A 344 2.96 -29.94 -7.06
C MET A 344 1.49 -30.17 -6.65
N SER A 345 0.82 -31.06 -7.35
CA SER A 345 -0.51 -31.55 -6.94
C SER A 345 -0.34 -32.54 -5.79
N HIS A 346 -0.99 -32.31 -4.66
CA HIS A 346 -0.95 -33.20 -3.49
C HIS A 346 -1.90 -34.41 -3.63
N GLU A 347 -2.98 -34.27 -4.38
CA GLU A 347 -3.91 -35.37 -4.71
C GLU A 347 -3.69 -35.76 -6.17
N VAL A 348 -2.77 -36.65 -6.41
CA VAL A 348 -2.44 -37.12 -7.74
C VAL A 348 -3.27 -38.36 -8.05
N LEU A 349 -4.03 -38.32 -9.15
CA LEU A 349 -4.68 -39.51 -9.67
C LEU A 349 -3.65 -40.29 -10.48
N SER A 350 -3.31 -41.48 -10.01
CA SER A 350 -2.36 -42.39 -10.67
C SER A 350 -3.11 -43.56 -11.35
N MET A 351 -2.48 -44.12 -12.37
CA MET A 351 -2.89 -45.34 -13.06
C MET A 351 -2.01 -46.48 -12.63
N GLN A 352 -2.51 -47.69 -12.71
CA GLN A 352 -1.78 -48.89 -12.31
C GLN A 352 -1.20 -49.63 -13.51
N SER A 353 0.08 -50.03 -13.38
CA SER A 353 0.77 -50.93 -14.28
C SER A 353 0.09 -52.32 -14.32
N GLY A 354 0.20 -53.03 -15.44
CA GLY A 354 -0.38 -54.36 -15.61
C GLY A 354 -1.86 -54.39 -15.94
N MET A 355 -2.53 -53.25 -15.99
CA MET A 355 -3.93 -53.08 -16.42
C MET A 355 -4.04 -52.51 -17.83
N THR A 356 -5.16 -52.77 -18.50
CA THR A 356 -5.43 -52.19 -19.80
C THR A 356 -5.80 -50.70 -19.69
N VAL A 357 -5.69 -49.95 -20.79
CA VAL A 357 -6.06 -48.55 -20.87
C VAL A 357 -7.53 -48.38 -20.43
N GLU A 358 -8.42 -49.23 -20.87
CA GLU A 358 -9.86 -49.14 -20.55
C GLU A 358 -10.14 -49.42 -19.07
N GLU A 359 -9.47 -50.38 -18.44
CA GLU A 359 -9.60 -50.67 -17.01
C GLU A 359 -9.10 -49.53 -16.16
N ASN A 360 -7.98 -48.92 -16.54
CA ASN A 360 -7.44 -47.75 -15.85
C ASN A 360 -8.35 -46.51 -15.96
N ILE A 361 -8.89 -46.25 -17.13
CA ILE A 361 -9.86 -45.15 -17.33
C ILE A 361 -11.14 -45.40 -16.50
N LYS A 362 -11.62 -46.62 -16.43
CA LYS A 362 -12.81 -46.97 -15.59
C LYS A 362 -12.47 -46.80 -14.09
N SER A 363 -11.26 -47.08 -13.67
CA SER A 363 -10.84 -46.91 -12.26
C SER A 363 -10.84 -45.44 -11.78
N LEU A 364 -10.70 -44.49 -12.70
CA LEU A 364 -10.81 -43.04 -12.39
C LEU A 364 -12.25 -42.62 -12.01
N GLY A 365 -13.23 -43.47 -12.28
CA GLY A 365 -14.62 -43.28 -11.87
C GLY A 365 -15.25 -42.00 -12.41
N ASN A 366 -16.17 -41.43 -11.64
CA ASN A 366 -16.89 -40.18 -11.99
C ASN A 366 -16.02 -38.96 -12.20
N ARG A 367 -14.71 -39.00 -11.84
CA ARG A 367 -13.78 -37.90 -12.05
C ARG A 367 -13.30 -37.77 -13.49
N GLY A 368 -13.41 -38.87 -14.29
CA GLY A 368 -13.00 -38.87 -15.69
C GLY A 368 -11.56 -38.46 -15.93
N MET A 369 -11.18 -38.26 -17.19
CA MET A 369 -9.85 -37.75 -17.57
C MET A 369 -9.77 -36.23 -17.42
N VAL A 370 -9.52 -35.74 -16.19
CA VAL A 370 -9.46 -34.31 -15.85
C VAL A 370 -8.09 -33.70 -16.11
N TYR A 371 -7.02 -34.50 -15.98
CA TYR A 371 -5.63 -34.03 -16.12
C TYR A 371 -5.07 -34.27 -17.51
N HIS A 372 -4.02 -33.50 -17.86
CA HIS A 372 -3.33 -33.68 -19.13
C HIS A 372 -2.38 -34.91 -19.16
N ALA A 373 -1.93 -35.37 -18.00
CA ALA A 373 -1.08 -36.54 -17.86
C ALA A 373 -1.33 -37.24 -16.52
N TYR A 374 -1.05 -38.53 -16.48
CA TYR A 374 -1.24 -39.41 -15.34
C TYR A 374 0.02 -40.21 -15.08
N PRO A 375 0.54 -40.26 -13.84
CA PRO A 375 1.63 -41.13 -13.47
C PRO A 375 1.15 -42.59 -13.41
N ILE A 376 1.99 -43.51 -13.88
CA ILE A 376 1.79 -44.94 -13.81
C ILE A 376 2.63 -45.50 -12.66
N MET A 377 1.95 -46.16 -11.74
CA MET A 377 2.57 -46.74 -10.54
C MET A 377 2.53 -48.24 -10.62
N ASP A 378 3.56 -48.89 -10.04
CA ASP A 378 3.54 -50.33 -9.85
C ASP A 378 2.73 -50.74 -8.61
N ALA A 379 2.64 -52.05 -8.35
CA ALA A 379 1.96 -52.57 -7.16
C ALA A 379 2.65 -52.22 -5.82
N HIS A 380 3.86 -51.72 -5.85
CA HIS A 380 4.65 -51.27 -4.67
C HIS A 380 4.55 -49.76 -4.46
N GLY A 381 3.98 -49.04 -5.40
CA GLY A 381 3.84 -47.59 -5.33
C GLY A 381 5.02 -46.85 -5.98
N ASP A 382 5.87 -47.54 -6.73
CA ASP A 382 6.97 -46.92 -7.46
C ASP A 382 6.50 -46.37 -8.80
N LEU A 383 7.01 -45.17 -9.18
CA LEU A 383 6.67 -44.50 -10.42
C LEU A 383 7.40 -45.16 -11.61
N LEU A 384 6.64 -45.74 -12.53
CA LEU A 384 7.16 -46.40 -13.75
C LEU A 384 7.20 -45.49 -14.96
N GLY A 385 6.23 -44.56 -15.06
CA GLY A 385 6.14 -43.71 -16.22
C GLY A 385 5.04 -42.63 -16.07
N ILE A 386 4.88 -41.82 -17.10
CA ILE A 386 3.82 -40.81 -17.20
C ILE A 386 3.16 -41.01 -18.57
N VAL A 387 1.84 -41.14 -18.60
CA VAL A 387 1.06 -41.22 -19.83
C VAL A 387 0.23 -39.94 -19.98
N THR A 388 0.23 -39.37 -21.19
CA THR A 388 -0.59 -38.21 -21.49
C THR A 388 -2.03 -38.60 -21.86
N ARG A 389 -2.95 -37.69 -21.64
CA ARG A 389 -4.36 -37.91 -22.05
C ARG A 389 -4.47 -38.19 -23.54
N HIS A 390 -3.66 -37.56 -24.38
CA HIS A 390 -3.66 -37.77 -25.83
C HIS A 390 -3.24 -39.19 -26.20
N GLU A 391 -2.18 -39.72 -25.57
CA GLU A 391 -1.75 -41.10 -25.76
C GLU A 391 -2.82 -42.12 -25.34
N LEU A 392 -3.56 -41.82 -24.26
CA LEU A 392 -4.67 -42.66 -23.80
C LEU A 392 -5.85 -42.66 -24.77
N GLU A 393 -6.18 -41.50 -25.37
CA GLU A 393 -7.28 -41.34 -26.33
C GLU A 393 -6.98 -41.99 -27.69
N GLU A 394 -5.68 -42.01 -28.09
CA GLU A 394 -5.24 -42.62 -29.33
C GLU A 394 -4.96 -44.14 -29.24
N SER A 395 -4.81 -44.64 -28.01
CA SER A 395 -4.45 -46.05 -27.81
C SER A 395 -5.67 -46.95 -27.81
N PRO A 396 -5.59 -48.21 -28.38
CA PRO A 396 -6.67 -49.19 -28.24
C PRO A 396 -6.96 -49.47 -26.76
N GLY A 397 -8.26 -49.52 -26.39
CA GLY A 397 -8.66 -49.75 -25.00
C GLY A 397 -8.14 -51.05 -24.38
N GLU A 398 -7.89 -52.08 -25.22
CA GLU A 398 -7.33 -53.39 -24.83
C GLU A 398 -5.82 -53.38 -24.71
N ALA A 399 -5.12 -52.27 -25.07
CA ALA A 399 -3.66 -52.20 -24.96
C ALA A 399 -3.24 -52.11 -23.48
N LEU A 400 -2.16 -52.86 -23.17
CA LEU A 400 -1.53 -52.74 -21.83
C LEU A 400 -0.87 -51.36 -21.69
N LEU A 401 -1.13 -50.71 -20.56
CA LEU A 401 -0.64 -49.38 -20.29
C LEU A 401 0.89 -49.30 -20.30
N ASP A 402 1.54 -50.36 -19.89
CA ASP A 402 3.01 -50.47 -19.82
C ASP A 402 3.69 -50.36 -21.20
N ASN A 403 3.02 -50.68 -22.26
CA ASN A 403 3.53 -50.52 -23.63
C ASN A 403 3.70 -49.08 -24.07
N LEU A 404 3.02 -48.12 -23.39
CA LEU A 404 3.08 -46.72 -23.69
C LEU A 404 4.29 -46.00 -23.02
N ILE A 405 4.94 -46.69 -22.09
CA ILE A 405 6.03 -46.07 -21.29
C ILE A 405 7.40 -46.76 -21.50
N LEU A 406 7.50 -47.74 -22.40
CA LEU A 406 8.71 -48.59 -22.57
C LEU A 406 10.01 -47.80 -22.83
N ASP A 407 9.95 -46.62 -23.41
CA ASP A 407 11.12 -45.80 -23.78
C ASP A 407 11.22 -44.48 -22.99
N GLN A 408 10.50 -44.34 -21.89
CA GLN A 408 10.50 -43.06 -21.11
C GLN A 408 11.68 -43.01 -20.14
N VAL A 409 12.42 -41.88 -20.18
CA VAL A 409 13.42 -41.55 -19.16
C VAL A 409 12.74 -40.61 -18.14
N LEU A 410 12.53 -41.10 -16.94
CA LEU A 410 11.92 -40.36 -15.86
C LEU A 410 12.95 -39.48 -15.15
N LEU A 411 12.66 -38.17 -15.06
CA LEU A 411 13.39 -37.26 -14.20
C LEU A 411 12.52 -37.00 -12.97
N SER A 412 12.97 -37.48 -11.81
CA SER A 412 12.32 -37.22 -10.52
C SER A 412 13.03 -36.09 -9.78
N VAL A 413 12.29 -35.23 -9.12
CA VAL A 413 12.79 -34.15 -8.26
C VAL A 413 12.20 -34.34 -6.88
N GLN A 414 13.02 -34.18 -5.84
CA GLN A 414 12.52 -34.25 -4.46
C GLN A 414 11.70 -32.99 -4.13
N PRO A 415 10.71 -33.09 -3.22
CA PRO A 415 9.82 -31.99 -2.86
C PRO A 415 10.49 -30.79 -2.17
N ASP A 416 11.70 -30.96 -1.63
CA ASP A 416 12.43 -29.98 -0.80
C ASP A 416 12.97 -28.78 -1.59
#